data_0b2e3e74e0cac47914d1ee20f71cbc98
#
_entry.id   0b2e3e74e0cac47914d1ee20f71cbc98
#
_cell.length_a   1.000
_cell.length_b   1.000
_cell.length_c   1.000
_cell.angle_alpha   90.00
_cell.angle_beta   90.00
_cell.angle_gamma   90.00
#
_symmetry.space_group_name_H-M   'P 1'
#
loop_
_entity.id
_entity.type
_entity.pdbx_description
1 polymer ?
#
loop_
_entity_poly.entity_id
_entity_poly.type
_entity_poly.pdbx_seq_one_letter_code
_entity_poly.pdbx_strand_id
1 'polypeptide(L)'
;MSLKKNIGVLVLLLVLLSMSAVSAEDVSINADDTYQTPNEIQKDFTSLQTDIDNSQNVFELTYDVKHGDDEIDNYGISITKNTIINGNGHTIDANGHGSIFVVKDSSVTLTLNDLTLINANPVSDSSGIVSNGGAVYFDGSTLIVNNVNFKNNTVYKCGGAIYTTGTCIVDSSVFDGNDVQFRSQNIDNGGAAIYADNGASLLISNSQIINNHKNMVIRDNNVGDLVDGVVVATGYTKISKSYFRNNSGCYGGAVTSLGYTNAGKN
;
A
#
# COMPACT_ATOMS: atom_id res chain seq x y z
N MET A 1 34.31 52.11 8.90
CA MET A 1 34.14 51.35 7.68
C MET A 1 35.07 50.15 7.74
N SER A 2 34.66 49.25 8.22
CA SER A 2 34.46 47.83 8.32
C SER A 2 35.68 46.95 8.05
N LEU A 3 36.46 46.73 9.14
CA LEU A 3 37.56 45.73 9.19
C LEU A 3 37.05 44.28 9.23
N LYS A 4 35.71 44.06 9.39
CA LYS A 4 35.09 42.74 9.52
C LYS A 4 34.85 41.98 8.20
N LYS A 5 34.87 42.67 7.07
CA LYS A 5 34.66 42.06 5.76
C LYS A 5 35.89 41.38 5.15
N ASN A 6 37.08 41.77 5.59
CA ASN A 6 38.32 41.24 5.02
C ASN A 6 38.86 39.99 5.72
N ILE A 7 38.39 39.70 6.93
CA ILE A 7 38.83 38.51 7.69
C ILE A 7 38.20 37.24 7.11
N GLY A 8 36.95 37.31 6.67
CA GLY A 8 36.27 36.16 6.05
C GLY A 8 36.87 35.66 4.72
N VAL A 9 37.33 36.62 3.91
CA VAL A 9 37.98 36.34 2.63
C VAL A 9 39.40 35.80 2.83
N LEU A 10 40.10 36.28 3.85
CA LEU A 10 41.47 35.83 4.17
C LEU A 10 41.47 34.40 4.75
N VAL A 11 40.47 34.01 5.56
CA VAL A 11 40.33 32.67 6.11
C VAL A 11 39.96 31.69 4.99
N LEU A 12 39.11 32.09 4.05
CA LEU A 12 38.73 31.23 2.89
C LEU A 12 39.92 31.03 1.95
N LEU A 13 40.76 32.05 1.76
CA LEU A 13 41.95 31.95 0.92
C LEU A 13 43.05 31.08 1.56
N LEU A 14 43.18 31.10 2.91
CA LEU A 14 44.12 30.26 3.64
C LEU A 14 43.70 28.77 3.63
N VAL A 15 42.39 28.48 3.65
CA VAL A 15 41.90 27.10 3.52
C VAL A 15 42.09 26.55 2.11
N LEU A 16 41.98 27.40 1.09
CA LEU A 16 42.26 27.00 -0.31
C LEU A 16 43.75 26.78 -0.61
N LEU A 17 44.64 27.46 0.10
CA LEU A 17 46.10 27.33 -0.04
C LEU A 17 46.67 26.12 0.72
N SER A 18 45.96 25.58 1.71
CA SER A 18 46.37 24.38 2.44
C SER A 18 46.01 23.07 1.75
N MET A 19 45.25 23.11 0.66
CA MET A 19 44.84 21.89 -0.09
C MET A 19 45.75 21.60 -1.31
N SER A 20 46.83 22.35 -1.53
CA SER A 20 47.69 22.20 -2.73
C SER A 20 49.01 21.49 -2.51
N ALA A 21 49.16 20.71 -1.44
CA ALA A 21 50.37 19.91 -1.22
C ALA A 21 50.02 18.47 -0.75
N VAL A 22 49.19 17.78 -1.52
CA VAL A 22 49.15 16.30 -1.49
C VAL A 22 49.82 15.84 -2.75
N SER A 23 51.08 15.35 -2.61
CA SER A 23 51.78 14.67 -3.70
C SER A 23 50.90 13.49 -4.16
N ALA A 24 50.71 13.39 -5.45
CA ALA A 24 50.15 12.19 -6.06
C ALA A 24 51.15 11.05 -5.85
N GLU A 25 50.99 10.27 -4.81
CA GLU A 25 51.45 8.92 -4.75
C GLU A 25 50.43 8.07 -5.56
N ASP A 26 50.90 7.30 -6.47
CA ASP A 26 50.10 6.36 -7.25
C ASP A 26 49.35 5.42 -6.29
N VAL A 27 48.13 5.76 -5.96
CA VAL A 27 47.18 4.83 -5.36
C VAL A 27 46.70 3.95 -6.51
N SER A 28 47.33 2.79 -6.68
CA SER A 28 46.77 1.72 -7.48
C SER A 28 45.43 1.32 -6.83
N ILE A 29 44.33 1.85 -7.36
CA ILE A 29 43.02 1.36 -7.04
C ILE A 29 42.93 -0.04 -7.66
N ASN A 30 43.08 -1.07 -6.83
CA ASN A 30 42.69 -2.40 -7.24
C ASN A 30 41.20 -2.35 -7.57
N ALA A 31 40.86 -2.59 -8.81
CA ALA A 31 39.50 -2.63 -9.35
C ALA A 31 38.65 -3.78 -8.78
N ASP A 32 39.00 -4.29 -7.60
CA ASP A 32 38.32 -5.39 -6.92
C ASP A 32 37.73 -4.99 -5.56
N ASP A 33 37.76 -3.67 -5.20
CA ASP A 33 36.88 -3.14 -4.18
C ASP A 33 35.49 -2.96 -4.81
N THR A 34 34.75 -4.05 -4.91
CA THR A 34 33.30 -3.97 -5.06
C THR A 34 32.81 -3.14 -3.88
N TYR A 35 32.42 -1.89 -4.18
CA TYR A 35 31.69 -1.04 -3.24
C TYR A 35 30.42 -1.80 -2.88
N GLN A 36 30.49 -2.56 -1.78
CA GLN A 36 29.33 -3.21 -1.20
C GLN A 36 28.47 -2.06 -0.69
N THR A 37 27.44 -1.71 -1.44
CA THR A 37 26.33 -0.95 -0.84
C THR A 37 25.99 -1.66 0.47
N PRO A 38 25.81 -0.92 1.59
CA PRO A 38 25.38 -1.55 2.82
C PRO A 38 24.20 -2.46 2.45
N ASN A 39 24.29 -3.77 2.74
CA ASN A 39 23.17 -4.67 2.55
C ASN A 39 22.01 -4.05 3.34
N GLU A 40 21.06 -3.43 2.63
CA GLU A 40 19.81 -3.06 3.24
C GLU A 40 19.26 -4.33 3.89
N ILE A 41 19.05 -4.29 5.19
CA ILE A 41 18.55 -5.45 5.92
C ILE A 41 17.14 -5.69 5.39
N GLN A 42 16.98 -6.71 4.57
CA GLN A 42 15.69 -7.17 4.12
C GLN A 42 15.24 -8.32 5.02
N LYS A 43 14.03 -8.24 5.55
CA LYS A 43 13.43 -9.31 6.35
C LYS A 43 12.26 -9.96 5.59
N ASP A 44 11.83 -11.12 6.07
CA ASP A 44 10.70 -11.86 5.58
C ASP A 44 9.40 -11.55 6.37
N PHE A 45 8.27 -12.10 5.94
CA PHE A 45 6.97 -11.91 6.59
C PHE A 45 6.94 -12.55 7.98
N THR A 46 7.58 -13.69 8.19
CA THR A 46 7.68 -14.36 9.49
C THR A 46 8.39 -13.48 10.52
N SER A 47 9.47 -12.83 10.11
CA SER A 47 10.19 -11.86 10.94
C SER A 47 9.34 -10.64 11.25
N LEU A 48 8.66 -10.09 10.25
CA LEU A 48 7.76 -8.93 10.43
C LEU A 48 6.60 -9.26 11.36
N GLN A 49 5.96 -10.44 11.22
CA GLN A 49 4.90 -10.90 12.14
C GLN A 49 5.41 -10.93 13.58
N THR A 50 6.60 -11.52 13.79
CA THR A 50 7.22 -11.60 15.11
C THR A 50 7.49 -10.21 15.69
N ASP A 51 8.02 -9.30 14.91
CA ASP A 51 8.33 -7.94 15.34
C ASP A 51 7.05 -7.16 15.72
N ILE A 52 5.98 -7.29 14.93
CA ILE A 52 4.67 -6.66 15.21
C ILE A 52 4.04 -7.26 16.47
N ASP A 53 4.09 -8.59 16.65
CA ASP A 53 3.53 -9.26 17.83
C ASP A 53 4.22 -8.83 19.12
N ASN A 54 5.54 -8.62 19.06
CA ASN A 54 6.35 -8.15 20.17
C ASN A 54 6.22 -6.64 20.43
N SER A 55 5.71 -5.88 19.48
CA SER A 55 5.42 -4.45 19.69
C SER A 55 4.22 -4.30 20.63
N GLN A 56 4.10 -3.15 21.32
CA GLN A 56 2.90 -2.87 22.10
C GLN A 56 1.73 -2.48 21.19
N ASN A 57 1.62 -1.21 20.80
CA ASN A 57 0.58 -0.71 19.91
C ASN A 57 1.15 0.05 18.72
N VAL A 58 2.43 0.40 18.78
CA VAL A 58 3.14 1.15 17.74
C VAL A 58 4.33 0.33 17.30
N PHE A 59 4.43 0.10 16.00
CA PHE A 59 5.54 -0.57 15.36
C PHE A 59 6.21 0.39 14.38
N GLU A 60 7.53 0.58 14.54
CA GLU A 60 8.38 1.36 13.66
C GLU A 60 9.09 0.41 12.69
N LEU A 61 8.73 0.43 11.43
CA LEU A 61 9.43 -0.33 10.40
C LEU A 61 10.75 0.36 10.07
N THR A 62 11.85 -0.37 10.12
CA THR A 62 13.22 0.14 9.91
C THR A 62 13.98 -0.62 8.85
N TYR A 63 13.28 -1.44 8.05
CA TYR A 63 13.83 -2.30 7.00
C TYR A 63 12.77 -2.61 5.96
N ASP A 64 13.19 -2.93 4.75
CA ASP A 64 12.29 -3.46 3.75
C ASP A 64 11.95 -4.92 4.03
N VAL A 65 10.75 -5.33 3.63
CA VAL A 65 10.23 -6.69 3.85
C VAL A 65 9.89 -7.31 2.51
N LYS A 66 10.25 -8.57 2.33
CA LYS A 66 9.84 -9.34 1.18
C LYS A 66 9.41 -10.75 1.60
N HIS A 67 8.25 -11.18 1.12
CA HIS A 67 7.78 -12.55 1.34
C HIS A 67 8.77 -13.55 0.71
N GLY A 68 9.21 -14.52 1.51
CA GLY A 68 10.08 -15.60 1.04
C GLY A 68 9.30 -16.64 0.23
N ASP A 69 9.96 -17.25 -0.77
CA ASP A 69 9.32 -18.28 -1.60
C ASP A 69 9.01 -19.57 -0.81
N ASP A 70 9.72 -19.81 0.28
CA ASP A 70 9.56 -20.98 1.16
C ASP A 70 8.64 -20.71 2.37
N GLU A 71 8.11 -19.50 2.52
CA GLU A 71 7.17 -19.18 3.60
C GLU A 71 5.81 -19.86 3.35
N ILE A 72 5.36 -20.63 4.33
CA ILE A 72 4.15 -21.46 4.21
C ILE A 72 2.87 -20.64 4.33
N ASP A 73 2.95 -19.40 4.80
CA ASP A 73 1.78 -18.63 5.20
C ASP A 73 1.28 -17.72 4.07
N ASN A 74 0.37 -18.25 3.28
CA ASN A 74 -0.30 -17.50 2.20
C ASN A 74 -1.36 -16.50 2.71
N TYR A 75 -1.51 -16.35 4.04
CA TYR A 75 -2.60 -15.54 4.63
C TYR A 75 -2.19 -14.12 5.02
N GLY A 76 -0.90 -13.78 4.91
CA GLY A 76 -0.37 -12.46 5.28
C GLY A 76 -0.16 -12.27 6.79
N ILE A 77 0.31 -11.07 7.15
CA ILE A 77 0.57 -10.65 8.53
C ILE A 77 -0.75 -10.48 9.28
N SER A 78 -0.96 -11.24 10.32
CA SER A 78 -2.19 -11.21 11.14
C SER A 78 -2.10 -10.09 12.18
N ILE A 79 -3.05 -9.15 12.15
CA ILE A 79 -3.16 -8.07 13.13
C ILE A 79 -4.35 -8.39 14.06
N THR A 80 -4.04 -8.71 15.31
CA THR A 80 -5.01 -9.18 16.31
C THR A 80 -5.28 -8.18 17.43
N LYS A 81 -4.63 -7.02 17.41
CA LYS A 81 -4.77 -5.93 18.39
C LYS A 81 -4.71 -4.59 17.68
N ASN A 82 -5.16 -3.53 18.37
CA ASN A 82 -4.99 -2.17 17.85
C ASN A 82 -3.52 -1.89 17.58
N THR A 83 -3.20 -1.58 16.34
CA THR A 83 -1.81 -1.42 15.89
C THR A 83 -1.65 -0.18 15.01
N ILE A 84 -0.58 0.56 15.25
CA ILE A 84 -0.08 1.62 14.38
C ILE A 84 1.22 1.14 13.78
N ILE A 85 1.31 1.13 12.46
CA ILE A 85 2.54 0.80 11.74
C ILE A 85 3.04 2.07 11.06
N ASN A 86 4.18 2.55 11.51
CA ASN A 86 4.92 3.64 10.89
C ASN A 86 5.97 3.03 9.95
N GLY A 87 5.70 3.13 8.66
CA GLY A 87 6.53 2.50 7.64
C GLY A 87 7.83 3.21 7.34
N ASN A 88 7.94 4.50 7.72
CA ASN A 88 9.15 5.32 7.52
C ASN A 88 9.67 5.30 6.06
N GLY A 89 8.77 5.13 5.10
CA GLY A 89 9.06 5.04 3.67
C GLY A 89 9.47 3.65 3.17
N HIS A 90 9.56 2.66 4.04
CA HIS A 90 9.92 1.29 3.67
C HIS A 90 8.84 0.57 2.86
N THR A 91 9.27 -0.48 2.18
CA THR A 91 8.44 -1.32 1.31
C THR A 91 8.17 -2.67 1.95
N ILE A 92 6.92 -3.14 1.84
CA ILE A 92 6.53 -4.52 2.12
C ILE A 92 6.08 -5.14 0.79
N ASP A 93 6.86 -6.08 0.29
CA ASP A 93 6.64 -6.79 -0.97
C ASP A 93 6.13 -8.20 -0.69
N ALA A 94 4.87 -8.46 -1.06
CA ALA A 94 4.30 -9.80 -0.94
C ALA A 94 4.83 -10.79 -2.01
N ASN A 95 5.66 -10.34 -2.96
CA ASN A 95 6.33 -11.19 -3.94
C ASN A 95 5.38 -12.11 -4.74
N GLY A 96 4.15 -11.68 -4.97
CA GLY A 96 3.13 -12.47 -5.67
C GLY A 96 2.40 -13.50 -4.82
N HIS A 97 2.64 -13.50 -3.51
CA HIS A 97 1.97 -14.37 -2.53
C HIS A 97 0.80 -13.63 -1.84
N GLY A 98 0.22 -14.21 -0.83
CA GLY A 98 -0.91 -13.80 0.00
C GLY A 98 -1.28 -12.33 0.08
N SER A 99 -2.11 -11.98 1.04
CA SER A 99 -2.31 -10.58 1.44
C SER A 99 -1.12 -10.09 2.26
N ILE A 100 -0.94 -8.77 2.39
CA ILE A 100 0.11 -8.22 3.25
C ILE A 100 -0.39 -8.16 4.70
N PHE A 101 -1.55 -7.53 4.93
CA PHE A 101 -2.15 -7.45 6.26
C PHE A 101 -3.54 -8.07 6.29
N VAL A 102 -3.82 -8.82 7.35
CA VAL A 102 -5.11 -9.48 7.59
C VAL A 102 -5.62 -9.16 8.98
N VAL A 103 -6.80 -8.53 9.06
CA VAL A 103 -7.53 -8.23 10.29
C VAL A 103 -8.86 -8.98 10.26
N LYS A 104 -9.12 -9.84 11.25
CA LYS A 104 -10.36 -10.63 11.36
C LYS A 104 -11.17 -10.30 12.63
N ASP A 105 -10.67 -9.46 13.50
CA ASP A 105 -11.35 -9.04 14.73
C ASP A 105 -12.01 -7.68 14.54
N SER A 106 -13.34 -7.65 14.59
CA SER A 106 -14.16 -6.46 14.36
C SER A 106 -13.94 -5.33 15.37
N SER A 107 -13.21 -5.55 16.45
CA SER A 107 -12.84 -4.53 17.42
C SER A 107 -11.52 -3.81 17.11
N VAL A 108 -10.70 -4.38 16.22
CA VAL A 108 -9.35 -3.90 15.94
C VAL A 108 -9.38 -2.63 15.09
N THR A 109 -8.53 -1.68 15.48
CA THR A 109 -8.14 -0.52 14.67
C THR A 109 -6.73 -0.70 14.16
N LEU A 110 -6.55 -0.58 12.84
CA LEU A 110 -5.24 -0.59 12.18
C LEU A 110 -4.95 0.77 11.57
N THR A 111 -3.77 1.32 11.88
CA THR A 111 -3.26 2.54 11.26
C THR A 111 -1.98 2.23 10.48
N LEU A 112 -1.96 2.61 9.22
CA LEU A 112 -0.80 2.47 8.32
C LEU A 112 -0.33 3.87 7.92
N ASN A 113 0.93 4.17 8.20
CA ASN A 113 1.56 5.46 7.89
C ASN A 113 2.85 5.25 7.09
N ASP A 114 3.05 6.07 6.05
CA ASP A 114 4.32 6.19 5.32
C ASP A 114 4.89 4.85 4.82
N LEU A 115 4.06 4.05 4.11
CA LEU A 115 4.38 2.70 3.63
C LEU A 115 4.28 2.58 2.12
N THR A 116 4.97 1.59 1.57
CA THR A 116 4.70 1.06 0.23
C THR A 116 4.34 -0.43 0.32
N LEU A 117 3.15 -0.82 -0.16
CA LEU A 117 2.61 -2.18 -0.11
C LEU A 117 2.43 -2.70 -1.54
N ILE A 118 3.21 -3.73 -1.92
CA ILE A 118 3.27 -4.15 -3.32
C ILE A 118 3.14 -5.64 -3.53
N ASN A 119 2.70 -5.98 -4.77
CA ASN A 119 2.74 -7.32 -5.34
C ASN A 119 1.98 -8.39 -4.53
N ALA A 120 0.97 -8.02 -3.76
CA ALA A 120 0.11 -8.99 -3.10
C ALA A 120 -0.77 -9.71 -4.12
N ASN A 121 -0.95 -11.02 -3.92
CA ASN A 121 -1.77 -11.87 -4.78
C ASN A 121 -2.32 -13.08 -3.99
N PRO A 122 -3.25 -12.88 -3.05
CA PRO A 122 -3.83 -13.98 -2.33
C PRO A 122 -4.63 -14.88 -3.29
N VAL A 123 -4.18 -16.11 -3.41
CA VAL A 123 -4.88 -17.14 -4.19
C VAL A 123 -6.04 -17.71 -3.37
N SER A 124 -7.11 -18.13 -4.04
CA SER A 124 -8.15 -18.93 -3.37
C SER A 124 -7.52 -20.23 -2.88
N ASP A 125 -7.76 -20.57 -1.63
CA ASP A 125 -7.32 -21.85 -1.11
C ASP A 125 -8.04 -23.04 -1.76
N SER A 126 -7.55 -24.25 -1.51
CA SER A 126 -8.15 -25.47 -2.05
C SER A 126 -9.58 -25.74 -1.57
N SER A 127 -10.07 -24.99 -0.58
CA SER A 127 -11.47 -25.02 -0.10
C SER A 127 -12.39 -24.09 -0.88
N GLY A 128 -11.86 -23.35 -1.87
CA GLY A 128 -12.63 -22.43 -2.71
C GLY A 128 -13.02 -21.14 -1.98
N ILE A 129 -12.41 -20.85 -0.87
CA ILE A 129 -12.57 -19.55 -0.20
C ILE A 129 -11.94 -18.49 -1.09
N VAL A 130 -12.79 -17.68 -1.65
CA VAL A 130 -12.42 -16.63 -2.58
C VAL A 130 -11.74 -15.52 -1.78
N SER A 131 -10.50 -15.21 -2.10
CA SER A 131 -9.75 -14.17 -1.41
C SER A 131 -10.28 -12.79 -1.74
N ASN A 132 -10.39 -11.97 -0.72
CA ASN A 132 -10.62 -10.53 -0.80
C ASN A 132 -9.41 -9.80 -0.22
N GLY A 133 -9.20 -8.53 -0.61
CA GLY A 133 -8.15 -7.69 -0.06
C GLY A 133 -6.75 -8.13 -0.51
N GLY A 134 -6.32 -7.67 -1.68
CA GLY A 134 -4.99 -8.00 -2.18
C GLY A 134 -3.92 -7.61 -1.16
N ALA A 135 -3.69 -6.33 -0.92
CA ALA A 135 -2.75 -5.90 0.10
C ALA A 135 -3.33 -5.98 1.53
N VAL A 136 -4.58 -5.55 1.73
CA VAL A 136 -5.20 -5.48 3.05
C VAL A 136 -6.59 -6.12 3.04
N TYR A 137 -6.76 -7.18 3.82
CA TYR A 137 -8.06 -7.70 4.21
C TYR A 137 -8.41 -7.18 5.61
N PHE A 138 -9.47 -6.38 5.71
CA PHE A 138 -9.82 -5.71 6.95
C PHE A 138 -11.29 -5.96 7.34
N ASP A 139 -11.49 -6.80 8.34
CA ASP A 139 -12.77 -7.04 9.02
C ASP A 139 -12.70 -6.50 10.47
N GLY A 140 -12.18 -5.29 10.59
CA GLY A 140 -11.97 -4.59 11.86
C GLY A 140 -12.92 -3.42 12.06
N SER A 141 -12.68 -2.64 13.11
CA SER A 141 -13.46 -1.44 13.44
C SER A 141 -13.12 -0.28 12.52
N THR A 142 -11.85 0.11 12.48
CA THR A 142 -11.38 1.27 11.71
C THR A 142 -10.01 1.02 11.09
N LEU A 143 -9.93 1.19 9.78
CA LEU A 143 -8.68 1.23 9.02
C LEU A 143 -8.34 2.68 8.70
N ILE A 144 -7.17 3.12 9.12
CA ILE A 144 -6.62 4.45 8.83
C ILE A 144 -5.38 4.29 7.96
N VAL A 145 -5.35 5.00 6.84
CA VAL A 145 -4.30 4.89 5.82
C VAL A 145 -3.81 6.29 5.48
N ASN A 146 -2.59 6.62 5.84
CA ASN A 146 -1.98 7.92 5.63
C ASN A 146 -0.66 7.80 4.88
N ASN A 147 -0.54 8.47 3.74
CA ASN A 147 0.68 8.48 2.92
C ASN A 147 1.18 7.06 2.58
N VAL A 148 0.27 6.19 2.10
CA VAL A 148 0.57 4.81 1.73
C VAL A 148 0.46 4.62 0.22
N ASN A 149 1.44 3.93 -0.37
CA ASN A 149 1.42 3.53 -1.78
C ASN A 149 1.01 2.06 -1.90
N PHE A 150 -0.12 1.80 -2.53
CA PHE A 150 -0.58 0.46 -2.90
C PHE A 150 -0.31 0.23 -4.38
N LYS A 151 0.59 -0.70 -4.71
CA LYS A 151 1.02 -0.84 -6.09
C LYS A 151 1.02 -2.30 -6.54
N ASN A 152 0.41 -2.55 -7.71
CA ASN A 152 0.37 -3.87 -8.34
C ASN A 152 -0.17 -4.98 -7.44
N ASN A 153 -1.10 -4.65 -6.53
CA ASN A 153 -1.75 -5.66 -5.71
C ASN A 153 -2.93 -6.24 -6.49
N THR A 154 -3.06 -7.53 -6.42
CA THR A 154 -4.05 -8.28 -7.18
C THR A 154 -4.87 -9.13 -6.24
N VAL A 155 -6.14 -9.32 -6.55
CA VAL A 155 -7.02 -10.22 -5.80
C VAL A 155 -7.93 -10.97 -6.76
N TYR A 156 -8.39 -12.13 -6.30
CA TYR A 156 -9.34 -12.88 -7.12
C TYR A 156 -10.74 -12.26 -7.13
N LYS A 157 -11.26 -11.75 -5.99
CA LYS A 157 -12.66 -11.33 -5.88
C LYS A 157 -12.86 -9.81 -5.65
N CYS A 158 -12.56 -9.28 -4.47
CA CYS A 158 -12.89 -7.89 -4.12
C CYS A 158 -11.72 -7.18 -3.44
N GLY A 159 -11.51 -5.90 -3.80
CA GLY A 159 -10.52 -5.04 -3.18
C GLY A 159 -9.10 -5.39 -3.60
N GLY A 160 -8.68 -5.07 -4.83
CA GLY A 160 -7.34 -5.36 -5.34
C GLY A 160 -6.24 -4.87 -4.40
N ALA A 161 -6.39 -3.68 -3.83
CA ALA A 161 -5.55 -3.22 -2.74
C ALA A 161 -6.21 -3.44 -1.37
N ILE A 162 -7.43 -2.92 -1.15
CA ILE A 162 -8.09 -2.96 0.16
C ILE A 162 -9.50 -3.56 0.02
N TYR A 163 -9.81 -4.57 0.83
CA TYR A 163 -11.16 -4.98 1.18
C TYR A 163 -11.43 -4.62 2.64
N THR A 164 -12.59 -4.02 2.93
CA THR A 164 -12.97 -3.62 4.29
C THR A 164 -14.45 -3.79 4.56
N THR A 165 -14.81 -4.22 5.77
CA THR A 165 -16.17 -4.21 6.31
C THR A 165 -16.36 -3.13 7.39
N GLY A 166 -15.27 -2.55 7.89
CA GLY A 166 -15.25 -1.46 8.86
C GLY A 166 -15.09 -0.08 8.23
N THR A 167 -15.04 0.96 9.05
CA THR A 167 -14.72 2.31 8.58
C THR A 167 -13.32 2.36 7.98
N CYS A 168 -13.20 2.90 6.77
CA CYS A 168 -11.92 3.09 6.09
C CYS A 168 -11.69 4.58 5.81
N ILE A 169 -10.59 5.10 6.32
CA ILE A 169 -10.17 6.50 6.17
C ILE A 169 -8.83 6.50 5.43
N VAL A 170 -8.82 7.10 4.25
CA VAL A 170 -7.63 7.17 3.37
C VAL A 170 -7.29 8.62 3.14
N ASP A 171 -6.07 9.01 3.48
CA ASP A 171 -5.54 10.34 3.20
C ASP A 171 -4.16 10.26 2.52
N SER A 172 -3.90 11.20 1.63
CA SER A 172 -2.59 11.42 0.99
C SER A 172 -1.94 10.16 0.37
N SER A 173 -2.75 9.21 -0.10
CA SER A 173 -2.32 7.88 -0.51
C SER A 173 -2.45 7.64 -2.02
N VAL A 174 -1.72 6.67 -2.52
CA VAL A 174 -1.70 6.32 -3.95
C VAL A 174 -2.10 4.86 -4.15
N PHE A 175 -3.04 4.63 -5.07
CA PHE A 175 -3.44 3.31 -5.53
C PHE A 175 -3.10 3.20 -7.01
N ASP A 176 -2.07 2.43 -7.37
CA ASP A 176 -1.53 2.36 -8.73
C ASP A 176 -1.41 0.91 -9.21
N GLY A 177 -2.07 0.60 -10.31
CA GLY A 177 -1.94 -0.69 -10.97
C GLY A 177 -2.53 -1.88 -10.20
N ASN A 178 -3.46 -1.64 -9.25
CA ASN A 178 -4.10 -2.75 -8.55
C ASN A 178 -5.21 -3.38 -9.40
N ASP A 179 -5.46 -4.68 -9.21
CA ASP A 179 -6.31 -5.47 -10.11
C ASP A 179 -7.24 -6.44 -9.37
N VAL A 180 -8.39 -6.72 -10.00
CA VAL A 180 -9.32 -7.80 -9.62
C VAL A 180 -9.44 -8.78 -10.76
N GLN A 181 -9.05 -10.03 -10.54
CA GLN A 181 -8.92 -11.06 -11.59
C GLN A 181 -10.17 -11.91 -11.82
N PHE A 182 -11.15 -11.89 -10.91
CA PHE A 182 -12.29 -12.79 -11.00
C PHE A 182 -13.18 -12.55 -12.23
N ARG A 183 -13.53 -13.62 -12.89
CA ARG A 183 -14.18 -13.63 -14.22
C ARG A 183 -15.56 -14.32 -14.23
N SER A 184 -16.20 -14.54 -13.09
CA SER A 184 -17.50 -15.20 -13.03
C SER A 184 -18.65 -14.20 -13.09
N GLN A 185 -19.75 -14.64 -13.73
CA GLN A 185 -20.90 -13.79 -14.06
C GLN A 185 -21.93 -13.60 -12.94
N ASN A 186 -21.76 -14.27 -11.78
CA ASN A 186 -22.82 -14.37 -10.78
C ASN A 186 -22.41 -13.91 -9.38
N ILE A 187 -21.34 -13.15 -9.21
CA ILE A 187 -20.86 -12.78 -7.89
C ILE A 187 -20.45 -11.30 -7.90
N ASP A 188 -20.87 -10.57 -6.87
CA ASP A 188 -20.40 -9.23 -6.59
C ASP A 188 -18.88 -9.25 -6.48
N ASN A 189 -18.22 -8.59 -7.41
CA ASN A 189 -16.79 -8.45 -7.42
C ASN A 189 -16.44 -7.06 -7.95
N GLY A 190 -15.36 -6.50 -7.47
CA GLY A 190 -14.95 -5.15 -7.89
C GLY A 190 -13.99 -4.50 -6.91
N GLY A 191 -13.88 -3.18 -7.02
CA GLY A 191 -12.96 -2.43 -6.19
C GLY A 191 -11.51 -2.77 -6.48
N ALA A 192 -11.06 -2.59 -7.72
CA ALA A 192 -9.67 -2.87 -8.06
C ALA A 192 -8.69 -2.12 -7.13
N ALA A 193 -9.04 -0.93 -6.67
CA ALA A 193 -8.34 -0.25 -5.59
C ALA A 193 -8.96 -0.59 -4.22
N ILE A 194 -10.24 -0.25 -4.00
CA ILE A 194 -10.89 -0.40 -2.69
C ILE A 194 -12.29 -0.99 -2.86
N TYR A 195 -12.63 -1.97 -2.03
CA TYR A 195 -13.98 -2.49 -1.85
C TYR A 195 -14.39 -2.34 -0.38
N ALA A 196 -15.34 -1.44 -0.11
CA ALA A 196 -15.93 -1.23 1.22
C ALA A 196 -17.31 -1.88 1.28
N ASP A 197 -17.40 -3.00 2.01
CA ASP A 197 -18.56 -3.90 2.06
C ASP A 197 -19.41 -3.70 3.32
N ASN A 198 -20.55 -4.39 3.38
CA ASN A 198 -21.43 -4.45 4.57
C ASN A 198 -21.85 -3.09 5.14
N GLY A 199 -22.03 -2.08 4.32
CA GLY A 199 -22.38 -0.74 4.76
C GLY A 199 -21.21 0.04 5.38
N ALA A 200 -19.98 -0.40 5.17
CA ALA A 200 -18.77 0.27 5.64
C ALA A 200 -18.70 1.72 5.18
N SER A 201 -18.24 2.60 6.05
CA SER A 201 -17.98 4.00 5.71
C SER A 201 -16.62 4.14 5.03
N LEU A 202 -16.57 4.83 3.88
CA LEU A 202 -15.34 5.08 3.13
C LEU A 202 -15.11 6.59 2.98
N LEU A 203 -14.00 7.08 3.53
CA LEU A 203 -13.56 8.46 3.41
C LEU A 203 -12.22 8.50 2.68
N ILE A 204 -12.15 9.19 1.55
CA ILE A 204 -10.92 9.34 0.78
C ILE A 204 -10.65 10.84 0.60
N SER A 205 -9.44 11.26 0.94
CA SER A 205 -8.98 12.64 0.74
C SER A 205 -7.55 12.71 0.20
N ASN A 206 -7.25 13.78 -0.54
CA ASN A 206 -5.91 14.11 -1.03
C ASN A 206 -5.17 12.96 -1.74
N SER A 207 -5.89 12.00 -2.33
CA SER A 207 -5.35 10.72 -2.79
C SER A 207 -5.41 10.55 -4.31
N GLN A 208 -4.61 9.63 -4.84
CA GLN A 208 -4.55 9.33 -6.27
C GLN A 208 -4.94 7.87 -6.50
N ILE A 209 -5.89 7.65 -7.38
CA ILE A 209 -6.37 6.32 -7.79
C ILE A 209 -6.14 6.22 -9.31
N ILE A 210 -5.06 5.52 -9.69
CA ILE A 210 -4.57 5.54 -11.06
C ILE A 210 -4.25 4.14 -11.58
N ASN A 211 -4.49 3.90 -12.87
CA ASN A 211 -4.11 2.67 -13.55
C ASN A 211 -4.66 1.38 -12.91
N ASN A 212 -5.74 1.46 -12.13
CA ASN A 212 -6.31 0.27 -11.52
C ASN A 212 -7.29 -0.37 -12.50
N HIS A 213 -7.27 -1.70 -12.57
CA HIS A 213 -8.00 -2.43 -13.59
C HIS A 213 -8.84 -3.54 -12.99
N LYS A 214 -10.02 -3.72 -13.57
CA LYS A 214 -10.77 -4.94 -13.45
C LYS A 214 -10.83 -5.61 -14.81
N ASN A 215 -10.11 -6.69 -14.97
CA ASN A 215 -10.15 -7.49 -16.19
C ASN A 215 -11.46 -8.28 -16.25
N MET A 216 -12.39 -7.86 -17.09
CA MET A 216 -13.58 -8.65 -17.39
C MET A 216 -13.43 -9.41 -18.71
N VAL A 217 -13.66 -10.71 -18.67
CA VAL A 217 -13.94 -11.50 -19.87
C VAL A 217 -15.45 -11.72 -19.91
N ILE A 218 -16.13 -10.97 -20.79
CA ILE A 218 -17.54 -11.25 -21.12
C ILE A 218 -17.57 -12.61 -21.82
N ARG A 219 -18.07 -13.61 -21.13
CA ARG A 219 -18.45 -14.89 -21.73
C ARG A 219 -19.97 -14.98 -21.66
N ASP A 220 -20.58 -15.00 -22.85
CA ASP A 220 -22.00 -15.18 -23.04
C ASP A 220 -22.92 -14.05 -22.50
N ASN A 221 -23.95 -13.73 -23.25
CA ASN A 221 -24.84 -12.56 -23.12
C ASN A 221 -25.65 -12.44 -21.81
N ASN A 222 -25.23 -13.04 -20.71
CA ASN A 222 -25.83 -12.91 -19.39
C ASN A 222 -25.00 -11.95 -18.52
N VAL A 223 -25.40 -10.70 -18.52
CA VAL A 223 -24.88 -9.68 -17.61
C VAL A 223 -25.73 -9.75 -16.34
N GLY A 224 -25.25 -10.45 -15.31
CA GLY A 224 -25.83 -10.36 -13.96
C GLY A 224 -25.55 -8.99 -13.34
N ASP A 225 -26.20 -8.68 -12.23
CA ASP A 225 -25.99 -7.45 -11.46
C ASP A 225 -24.53 -7.42 -10.96
N LEU A 226 -23.65 -6.78 -11.71
CA LEU A 226 -22.23 -6.69 -11.40
C LEU A 226 -21.99 -5.37 -10.67
N VAL A 227 -21.60 -5.48 -9.41
CA VAL A 227 -21.03 -4.33 -8.68
C VAL A 227 -19.61 -4.11 -9.18
N ASP A 228 -19.42 -3.07 -9.97
CA ASP A 228 -18.19 -2.87 -10.70
C ASP A 228 -17.72 -1.42 -10.63
N GLY A 229 -16.53 -1.25 -10.16
CA GLY A 229 -15.82 0.02 -10.09
C GLY A 229 -14.42 -0.19 -9.56
N VAL A 230 -13.59 0.81 -9.73
CA VAL A 230 -12.24 0.77 -9.15
C VAL A 230 -12.30 1.02 -7.63
N VAL A 231 -13.20 1.89 -7.22
CA VAL A 231 -13.62 2.06 -5.83
C VAL A 231 -15.09 1.66 -5.73
N VAL A 232 -15.39 0.68 -4.90
CA VAL A 232 -16.76 0.22 -4.61
C VAL A 232 -17.07 0.45 -3.15
N ALA A 233 -18.23 0.99 -2.84
CA ALA A 233 -18.68 1.21 -1.48
C ALA A 233 -20.17 0.93 -1.32
N THR A 234 -20.54 0.12 -0.32
CA THR A 234 -21.91 -0.23 -0.02
C THR A 234 -22.54 0.66 1.09
N GLY A 235 -21.73 1.49 1.76
CA GLY A 235 -22.13 2.41 2.81
C GLY A 235 -21.87 3.87 2.49
N TYR A 236 -21.72 4.68 3.55
CA TYR A 236 -21.45 6.11 3.40
C TYR A 236 -20.10 6.35 2.71
N THR A 237 -20.09 7.15 1.67
CA THR A 237 -18.87 7.44 0.90
C THR A 237 -18.68 8.93 0.77
N LYS A 238 -17.47 9.40 1.09
CA LYS A 238 -17.02 10.78 0.87
C LYS A 238 -15.65 10.78 0.24
N ILE A 239 -15.55 11.39 -0.94
CA ILE A 239 -14.28 11.55 -1.66
C ILE A 239 -14.05 13.05 -1.88
N SER A 240 -12.86 13.54 -1.52
CA SER A 240 -12.51 14.95 -1.64
C SER A 240 -11.06 15.13 -2.07
N LYS A 241 -10.78 16.17 -2.87
CA LYS A 241 -9.42 16.54 -3.31
C LYS A 241 -8.61 15.36 -3.85
N SER A 242 -9.29 14.39 -4.46
CA SER A 242 -8.70 13.16 -4.94
C SER A 242 -8.85 13.05 -6.47
N TYR A 243 -8.00 12.26 -7.07
CA TYR A 243 -7.82 12.26 -8.50
C TYR A 243 -7.83 10.83 -9.05
N PHE A 244 -8.59 10.63 -10.11
CA PHE A 244 -8.78 9.34 -10.78
C PHE A 244 -8.31 9.42 -12.23
N ARG A 245 -7.45 8.52 -12.68
CA ARG A 245 -6.96 8.47 -14.05
C ARG A 245 -6.63 7.05 -14.51
N ASN A 246 -6.89 6.79 -15.80
CA ASN A 246 -6.58 5.51 -16.45
C ASN A 246 -7.10 4.28 -15.70
N ASN A 247 -8.21 4.43 -14.98
CA ASN A 247 -8.84 3.30 -14.33
C ASN A 247 -9.83 2.64 -15.28
N SER A 248 -10.02 1.33 -15.16
CA SER A 248 -11.01 0.61 -15.95
C SER A 248 -11.86 -0.32 -15.07
N GLY A 249 -13.15 -0.28 -15.28
CA GLY A 249 -14.18 -1.13 -14.70
C GLY A 249 -15.32 -1.27 -15.69
N CYS A 250 -16.20 -2.27 -15.54
CA CYS A 250 -17.24 -2.53 -16.53
C CYS A 250 -18.39 -1.54 -16.49
N TYR A 251 -18.85 -1.16 -15.30
CA TYR A 251 -20.00 -0.25 -15.12
C TYR A 251 -19.64 1.10 -14.51
N GLY A 252 -18.51 1.19 -13.82
CA GLY A 252 -18.02 2.43 -13.23
C GLY A 252 -16.50 2.49 -13.25
N GLY A 253 -15.91 3.15 -14.24
CA GLY A 253 -14.46 3.26 -14.39
C GLY A 253 -13.76 3.95 -13.22
N ALA A 254 -14.50 4.55 -12.28
CA ALA A 254 -13.94 5.24 -11.12
C ALA A 254 -14.59 4.78 -9.81
N VAL A 255 -15.83 5.16 -9.55
CA VAL A 255 -16.51 4.92 -8.28
C VAL A 255 -17.89 4.33 -8.51
N THR A 256 -18.21 3.24 -7.80
CA THR A 256 -19.55 2.70 -7.66
C THR A 256 -19.97 2.80 -6.20
N SER A 257 -20.99 3.56 -5.90
CA SER A 257 -21.57 3.68 -4.56
C SER A 257 -22.98 3.09 -4.56
N LEU A 258 -23.17 2.05 -3.76
CA LEU A 258 -24.46 1.39 -3.55
C LEU A 258 -25.14 1.81 -2.26
N GLY A 259 -24.48 2.61 -1.44
CA GLY A 259 -24.97 3.13 -0.19
C GLY A 259 -26.08 4.17 -0.41
N TYR A 260 -27.01 4.26 0.54
CA TYR A 260 -28.00 5.33 0.56
C TYR A 260 -27.27 6.68 0.64
N THR A 261 -27.24 7.40 -0.47
CA THR A 261 -26.98 8.83 -0.41
C THR A 261 -28.18 9.45 0.30
N ASN A 262 -28.02 9.85 1.54
CA ASN A 262 -28.90 10.86 2.10
C ASN A 262 -28.65 12.15 1.29
N ALA A 263 -29.34 12.28 0.18
CA ALA A 263 -29.54 13.56 -0.45
C ALA A 263 -30.38 14.37 0.53
N GLY A 264 -29.71 15.05 1.45
CA GLY A 264 -30.35 16.01 2.31
C GLY A 264 -31.09 16.98 1.40
N LYS A 265 -32.42 17.01 1.52
CA LYS A 265 -33.20 18.11 0.95
C LYS A 265 -32.73 19.38 1.66
N ASN A 266 -31.99 20.21 0.94
CA ASN A 266 -31.91 21.64 1.28
C ASN A 266 -33.21 22.31 0.94
#